data_85f9c538dfc95f87c87bb28baeea3041
#
_entry.id   85f9c538dfc95f87c87bb28baeea3041
#
_cell.length_a   1.000
_cell.length_b   1.000
_cell.length_c   1.000
_cell.angle_alpha   90.00
_cell.angle_beta   90.00
_cell.angle_gamma   90.00
#
_symmetry.space_group_name_H-M   'P 1'
#
loop_
_entity.id
_entity.type
_entity.pdbx_description
1 polymer ?
#
loop_
_entity_poly.entity_id
_entity_poly.type
_entity_poly.pdbx_seq_one_letter_code
_entity_poly.pdbx_strand_id
1 'polypeptide(L)'
;NADALNRLIYEFVATIEKKELELWQQGKRISLELLKNALTTQENNSSFISFSRQEVMNSSLKDSTKRNHLSTLMLLQEFKKNITFSDLTFELISSFEYFLQLKGYHTNTIAKHMKHLKRHVNIAINKEYIEIQKYAFRKYKIKTIENKHTHLVPEELERLENLILSGRYVKL
;
A
#
# COMPACT_ATOMS: atom_id res chain seq x y z
N ASN A 1 8.02 -14.48 -34.98
CA ASN A 1 8.33 -13.47 -33.90
C ASN A 1 8.28 -12.01 -34.38
N ALA A 2 8.51 -11.73 -35.69
CA ALA A 2 8.41 -10.38 -36.24
C ALA A 2 6.97 -9.83 -36.16
N ASP A 3 5.97 -10.65 -36.43
CA ASP A 3 4.55 -10.26 -36.38
C ASP A 3 4.08 -9.92 -34.95
N ALA A 4 4.58 -10.65 -33.96
CA ALA A 4 4.29 -10.35 -32.55
C ALA A 4 4.91 -9.01 -32.12
N LEU A 5 6.15 -8.72 -32.58
CA LEU A 5 6.81 -7.46 -32.32
C LEU A 5 6.09 -6.29 -33.01
N ASN A 6 5.71 -6.48 -34.28
CA ASN A 6 4.96 -5.49 -35.03
C ASN A 6 3.61 -5.16 -34.35
N ARG A 7 2.89 -6.19 -33.87
CA ARG A 7 1.65 -6.00 -33.11
C ARG A 7 1.86 -5.15 -31.87
N LEU A 8 2.90 -5.44 -31.06
CA LEU A 8 3.25 -4.65 -29.89
C LEU A 8 3.58 -3.19 -30.23
N ILE A 9 4.29 -2.97 -31.34
CA ILE A 9 4.61 -1.63 -31.82
C ILE A 9 3.32 -0.87 -32.19
N TYR A 10 2.40 -1.52 -32.93
CA TYR A 10 1.12 -0.90 -33.29
C TYR A 10 0.26 -0.58 -32.07
N GLU A 11 0.17 -1.48 -31.08
CA GLU A 11 -0.55 -1.22 -29.84
C GLU A 11 0.07 -0.06 -29.06
N PHE A 12 1.38 0.04 -29.02
CA PHE A 12 2.10 1.14 -28.37
C PHE A 12 1.86 2.47 -29.09
N VAL A 13 1.95 2.51 -30.42
CA VAL A 13 1.66 3.70 -31.24
C VAL A 13 0.21 4.16 -31.01
N ALA A 14 -0.76 3.24 -31.06
CA ALA A 14 -2.16 3.56 -30.80
C ALA A 14 -2.39 4.17 -29.41
N THR A 15 -1.65 3.70 -28.41
CA THR A 15 -1.69 4.26 -27.05
C THR A 15 -1.16 5.69 -27.01
N ILE A 16 -0.09 5.98 -27.72
CA ILE A 16 0.49 7.32 -27.85
C ILE A 16 -0.50 8.26 -28.54
N GLU A 17 -1.05 7.86 -29.69
CA GLU A 17 -2.01 8.65 -30.46
C GLU A 17 -3.26 8.98 -29.64
N LYS A 18 -3.80 8.01 -28.90
CA LYS A 18 -4.92 8.23 -28.01
C LYS A 18 -4.58 9.28 -26.94
N LYS A 19 -3.40 9.21 -26.36
CA LYS A 19 -2.96 10.14 -25.32
C LYS A 19 -2.71 11.55 -25.88
N GLU A 20 -2.17 11.64 -27.07
CA GLU A 20 -2.01 12.89 -27.81
C GLU A 20 -3.37 13.55 -28.04
N LEU A 21 -4.38 12.79 -28.50
CA LEU A 21 -5.73 13.29 -28.71
C LEU A 21 -6.37 13.78 -27.41
N GLU A 22 -6.22 13.05 -26.29
CA GLU A 22 -6.73 13.47 -24.98
C GLU A 22 -6.11 14.81 -24.53
N LEU A 23 -4.79 14.99 -24.71
CA LEU A 23 -4.08 16.22 -24.36
C LEU A 23 -4.51 17.39 -25.25
N TRP A 24 -4.72 17.12 -26.53
CA TRP A 24 -5.21 18.12 -27.48
C TRP A 24 -6.62 18.59 -27.15
N GLN A 25 -7.53 17.66 -26.79
CA GLN A 25 -8.88 17.98 -26.34
C GLN A 25 -8.90 18.82 -25.05
N GLN A 26 -7.88 18.69 -24.21
CA GLN A 26 -7.68 19.52 -23.00
C GLN A 26 -7.08 20.91 -23.32
N GLY A 27 -6.85 21.24 -24.59
CA GLY A 27 -6.26 22.52 -25.01
C GLY A 27 -4.78 22.68 -24.64
N LYS A 28 -4.09 21.60 -24.29
CA LYS A 28 -2.67 21.64 -23.93
C LYS A 28 -1.78 21.58 -25.16
N ARG A 29 -0.74 22.43 -25.20
CA ARG A 29 0.30 22.30 -26.22
C ARG A 29 1.07 21.01 -26.01
N ILE A 30 1.07 20.15 -27.02
CA ILE A 30 1.73 18.84 -26.96
C ILE A 30 3.23 19.05 -27.12
N SER A 31 4.00 18.62 -26.12
CA SER A 31 5.46 18.51 -26.18
C SER A 31 5.84 17.04 -25.91
N LEU A 32 7.00 16.63 -26.42
CA LEU A 32 7.53 15.28 -26.20
C LEU A 32 7.64 14.94 -24.70
N GLU A 33 8.03 15.92 -23.90
CA GLU A 33 8.17 15.78 -22.45
C GLU A 33 6.80 15.61 -21.77
N LEU A 34 5.80 16.40 -22.19
CA LEU A 34 4.43 16.27 -21.68
C LEU A 34 3.83 14.91 -22.04
N LEU A 35 4.08 14.42 -23.25
CA LEU A 35 3.62 13.11 -23.71
C LEU A 35 4.31 11.96 -22.96
N LYS A 36 5.63 12.03 -22.78
CA LYS A 36 6.38 11.08 -21.95
C LYS A 36 5.85 11.03 -20.53
N ASN A 37 5.67 12.19 -19.89
CA ASN A 37 5.14 12.29 -18.55
C ASN A 37 3.71 11.70 -18.45
N ALA A 38 2.86 11.99 -19.43
CA ALA A 38 1.50 11.46 -19.47
C ALA A 38 1.46 9.94 -19.65
N LEU A 39 2.35 9.36 -20.45
CA LEU A 39 2.48 7.90 -20.63
C LEU A 39 3.04 7.25 -19.37
N THR A 40 4.11 7.79 -18.80
CA THR A 40 4.71 7.27 -17.54
C THR A 40 3.73 7.40 -16.36
N THR A 41 2.95 8.47 -16.29
CA THR A 41 1.94 8.67 -15.27
C THR A 41 0.82 7.65 -15.41
N GLN A 42 0.45 7.25 -16.63
CA GLN A 42 -0.58 6.23 -16.86
C GLN A 42 -0.11 4.84 -16.40
N GLU A 43 1.14 4.45 -16.67
CA GLU A 43 1.71 3.20 -16.16
C GLU A 43 1.81 3.20 -14.63
N ASN A 44 2.28 4.29 -14.04
CA ASN A 44 2.36 4.43 -12.58
C ASN A 44 0.98 4.52 -11.92
N ASN A 45 0.00 5.16 -12.56
CA ASN A 45 -1.37 5.26 -12.06
C ASN A 45 -2.16 3.95 -12.21
N SER A 46 -1.76 3.05 -13.10
CA SER A 46 -2.39 1.72 -13.20
C SER A 46 -2.01 0.82 -12.01
N SER A 47 -0.84 1.03 -11.40
CA SER A 47 -0.35 0.25 -10.26
C SER A 47 -0.74 0.89 -8.93
N PHE A 48 -1.64 0.24 -8.21
CA PHE A 48 -2.04 0.64 -6.85
C PHE A 48 -0.84 0.68 -5.87
N ILE A 49 0.11 -0.24 -6.02
CA ILE A 49 1.30 -0.30 -5.15
C ILE A 49 2.21 0.90 -5.38
N SER A 50 2.46 1.26 -6.64
CA SER A 50 3.28 2.43 -6.99
C SER A 50 2.63 3.73 -6.52
N PHE A 51 1.33 3.89 -6.77
CA PHE A 51 0.52 4.99 -6.26
C PHE A 51 0.63 5.10 -4.73
N SER A 52 0.35 4.01 -4.01
CA SER A 52 0.37 4.00 -2.54
C SER A 52 1.75 4.32 -1.98
N ARG A 53 2.82 3.86 -2.62
CA ARG A 53 4.21 4.17 -2.24
C ARG A 53 4.50 5.66 -2.39
N GLN A 54 4.09 6.26 -3.49
CA GLN A 54 4.25 7.69 -3.73
C GLN A 54 3.48 8.53 -2.69
N GLU A 55 2.24 8.14 -2.36
CA GLU A 55 1.43 8.79 -1.33
C GLU A 55 2.12 8.74 0.06
N VAL A 56 2.75 7.62 0.42
CA VAL A 56 3.51 7.51 1.66
C VAL A 56 4.72 8.44 1.65
N MET A 57 5.49 8.46 0.57
CA MET A 57 6.70 9.28 0.46
C MET A 57 6.38 10.77 0.52
N ASN A 58 5.31 11.21 -0.14
CA ASN A 58 4.87 12.61 -0.19
C ASN A 58 4.08 13.05 1.07
N SER A 59 3.79 12.13 2.00
CA SER A 59 3.04 12.45 3.20
C SER A 59 3.89 13.13 4.27
N SER A 60 3.25 13.90 5.16
CA SER A 60 3.86 14.50 6.36
C SER A 60 4.01 13.53 7.54
N LEU A 61 3.87 12.22 7.30
CA LEU A 61 3.99 11.19 8.33
C LEU A 61 5.44 11.11 8.86
N LYS A 62 5.58 10.75 10.14
CA LYS A 62 6.89 10.43 10.75
C LYS A 62 7.53 9.25 10.01
N ASP A 63 8.86 9.23 9.92
CA ASP A 63 9.60 8.19 9.18
C ASP A 63 9.33 6.77 9.69
N SER A 64 9.14 6.59 11.00
CA SER A 64 8.74 5.31 11.58
C SER A 64 7.37 4.84 11.06
N THR A 65 6.42 5.76 10.90
CA THR A 65 5.09 5.48 10.33
C THR A 65 5.19 5.18 8.83
N LYS A 66 5.97 5.96 8.08
CA LYS A 66 6.24 5.70 6.66
C LYS A 66 6.80 4.28 6.46
N ARG A 67 7.81 3.89 7.26
CA ARG A 67 8.38 2.53 7.22
C ARG A 67 7.34 1.43 7.46
N ASN A 68 6.42 1.64 8.41
CA ASN A 68 5.33 0.69 8.68
C ASN A 68 4.37 0.56 7.48
N HIS A 69 4.03 1.66 6.80
CA HIS A 69 3.22 1.62 5.58
C HIS A 69 3.95 0.92 4.44
N LEU A 70 5.23 1.24 4.21
CA LEU A 70 6.04 0.61 3.18
C LEU A 70 6.19 -0.91 3.41
N SER A 71 6.35 -1.34 4.67
CA SER A 71 6.36 -2.77 5.02
C SER A 71 5.04 -3.46 4.61
N THR A 72 3.90 -2.80 4.80
CA THR A 72 2.61 -3.34 4.34
C THR A 72 2.56 -3.46 2.80
N LEU A 73 3.05 -2.44 2.08
CA LEU A 73 3.09 -2.46 0.62
C LEU A 73 4.05 -3.53 0.07
N MET A 74 5.16 -3.80 0.76
CA MET A 74 6.07 -4.90 0.41
C MET A 74 5.38 -6.26 0.55
N LEU A 75 4.66 -6.50 1.65
CA LEU A 75 3.88 -7.72 1.85
C LEU A 75 2.77 -7.87 0.81
N LEU A 76 2.11 -6.77 0.45
CA LEU A 76 1.09 -6.77 -0.58
C LEU A 76 1.68 -7.09 -1.96
N GLN A 77 2.87 -6.57 -2.27
CA GLN A 77 3.60 -6.86 -3.51
C GLN A 77 4.12 -8.31 -3.56
N GLU A 78 4.50 -8.87 -2.41
CA GLU A 78 4.87 -10.29 -2.30
C GLU A 78 3.65 -11.20 -2.54
N PHE A 79 2.49 -10.83 -2.00
CA PHE A 79 1.23 -11.55 -2.21
C PHE A 79 0.81 -11.53 -3.68
N LYS A 80 0.84 -10.36 -4.33
CA LYS A 80 0.52 -10.20 -5.75
C LYS A 80 1.38 -9.09 -6.35
N LYS A 81 2.27 -9.44 -7.30
CA LYS A 81 3.26 -8.51 -7.88
C LYS A 81 2.65 -7.26 -8.49
N ASN A 82 1.59 -7.45 -9.26
CA ASN A 82 0.90 -6.37 -9.96
C ASN A 82 -0.54 -6.28 -9.45
N ILE A 83 -0.84 -5.20 -8.74
CA ILE A 83 -2.18 -4.87 -8.25
C ILE A 83 -2.59 -3.56 -8.89
N THR A 84 -3.68 -3.59 -9.65
CA THR A 84 -4.33 -2.42 -10.22
C THR A 84 -5.46 -1.92 -9.31
N PHE A 85 -6.00 -0.75 -9.57
CA PHE A 85 -7.14 -0.23 -8.81
C PHE A 85 -8.40 -1.10 -8.97
N SER A 86 -8.58 -1.74 -10.14
CA SER A 86 -9.69 -2.65 -10.41
C SER A 86 -9.58 -3.99 -9.67
N ASP A 87 -8.37 -4.39 -9.27
CA ASP A 87 -8.17 -5.61 -8.50
C ASP A 87 -8.62 -5.49 -7.03
N LEU A 88 -8.83 -4.26 -6.54
CA LEU A 88 -9.13 -4.00 -5.13
C LEU A 88 -10.58 -4.37 -4.78
N THR A 89 -10.83 -5.66 -4.78
CA THR A 89 -12.11 -6.28 -4.43
C THR A 89 -12.11 -6.80 -2.99
N PHE A 90 -13.29 -7.12 -2.47
CA PHE A 90 -13.44 -7.81 -1.18
C PHE A 90 -12.65 -9.13 -1.15
N GLU A 91 -12.65 -9.85 -2.27
CA GLU A 91 -11.92 -11.13 -2.41
C GLU A 91 -10.42 -10.95 -2.28
N LEU A 92 -9.84 -9.93 -2.94
CA LEU A 92 -8.42 -9.63 -2.81
C LEU A 92 -8.04 -9.29 -1.36
N ILE A 93 -8.87 -8.50 -0.68
CA ILE A 93 -8.63 -8.12 0.72
C ILE A 93 -8.68 -9.35 1.65
N SER A 94 -9.67 -10.22 1.46
CA SER A 94 -9.81 -11.46 2.25
C SER A 94 -8.67 -12.44 1.98
N SER A 95 -8.24 -12.55 0.72
CA SER A 95 -7.10 -13.40 0.33
C SER A 95 -5.78 -12.88 0.87
N PHE A 96 -5.60 -11.57 0.94
CA PHE A 96 -4.42 -10.96 1.56
C PHE A 96 -4.40 -11.18 3.07
N GLU A 97 -5.55 -11.07 3.77
CA GLU A 97 -5.64 -11.44 5.19
C GLU A 97 -5.21 -12.89 5.40
N TYR A 98 -5.73 -13.81 4.58
CA TYR A 98 -5.39 -15.23 4.65
C TYR A 98 -3.90 -15.49 4.39
N PHE A 99 -3.32 -14.81 3.40
CA PHE A 99 -1.87 -14.86 3.15
C PHE A 99 -1.05 -14.45 4.37
N LEU A 100 -1.45 -13.39 5.08
CA LEU A 100 -0.78 -12.96 6.31
C LEU A 100 -0.92 -14.00 7.43
N GLN A 101 -2.08 -14.67 7.54
CA GLN A 101 -2.30 -15.77 8.50
C GLN A 101 -1.37 -16.95 8.19
N LEU A 102 -1.25 -17.36 6.93
CA LEU A 102 -0.34 -18.43 6.50
C LEU A 102 1.13 -18.11 6.80
N LYS A 103 1.51 -16.84 6.78
CA LYS A 103 2.84 -16.37 7.20
C LYS A 103 3.04 -16.37 8.72
N GLY A 104 2.04 -16.75 9.50
CA GLY A 104 2.11 -16.82 10.96
C GLY A 104 2.00 -15.46 11.67
N TYR A 105 1.51 -14.41 11.00
CA TYR A 105 1.30 -13.12 11.66
C TYR A 105 0.20 -13.19 12.72
N HIS A 106 0.47 -12.57 13.87
CA HIS A 106 -0.52 -12.45 14.95
C HIS A 106 -1.69 -11.53 14.53
N THR A 107 -2.90 -11.79 15.04
CA THR A 107 -4.14 -11.09 14.70
C THR A 107 -4.01 -9.56 14.73
N ASN A 108 -3.40 -9.00 15.77
CA ASN A 108 -3.21 -7.54 15.87
C ASN A 108 -2.22 -6.99 14.85
N THR A 109 -1.22 -7.79 14.44
CA THR A 109 -0.29 -7.42 13.35
C THR A 109 -1.01 -7.45 12.01
N ILE A 110 -1.84 -8.44 11.74
CA ILE A 110 -2.70 -8.50 10.56
C ILE A 110 -3.62 -7.29 10.54
N ALA A 111 -4.29 -6.99 11.66
CA ALA A 111 -5.16 -5.82 11.80
C ALA A 111 -4.42 -4.51 11.45
N LYS A 112 -3.16 -4.36 11.87
CA LYS A 112 -2.31 -3.21 11.52
C LYS A 112 -2.13 -3.10 10.00
N HIS A 113 -1.76 -4.19 9.34
CA HIS A 113 -1.56 -4.20 7.88
C HIS A 113 -2.88 -3.92 7.13
N MET A 114 -4.00 -4.48 7.60
CA MET A 114 -5.32 -4.23 7.01
C MET A 114 -5.78 -2.78 7.19
N LYS A 115 -5.47 -2.15 8.34
CA LYS A 115 -5.72 -0.72 8.57
C LYS A 115 -4.89 0.17 7.61
N HIS A 116 -3.63 -0.19 7.36
CA HIS A 116 -2.79 0.51 6.40
C HIS A 116 -3.36 0.38 4.97
N LEU A 117 -3.70 -0.84 4.55
CA LEU A 117 -4.32 -1.08 3.24
C LEU A 117 -5.62 -0.28 3.08
N LYS A 118 -6.50 -0.31 4.10
CA LYS A 118 -7.75 0.47 4.11
C LYS A 118 -7.49 1.97 3.91
N ARG A 119 -6.46 2.53 4.58
CA ARG A 119 -6.06 3.94 4.38
C ARG A 119 -5.69 4.22 2.92
N HIS A 120 -4.89 3.37 2.28
CA HIS A 120 -4.48 3.56 0.89
C HIS A 120 -5.65 3.46 -0.09
N VAL A 121 -6.57 2.52 0.15
CA VAL A 121 -7.81 2.41 -0.63
C VAL A 121 -8.67 3.67 -0.47
N ASN A 122 -8.79 4.21 0.74
CA ASN A 122 -9.54 5.45 0.99
C ASN A 122 -8.89 6.65 0.27
N ILE A 123 -7.56 6.74 0.24
CA ILE A 123 -6.87 7.79 -0.50
C ILE A 123 -7.15 7.65 -2.01
N ALA A 124 -7.15 6.42 -2.53
CA ALA A 124 -7.46 6.17 -3.94
C ALA A 124 -8.90 6.55 -4.30
N ILE A 125 -9.87 6.32 -3.40
CA ILE A 125 -11.27 6.76 -3.57
C ILE A 125 -11.35 8.29 -3.55
N ASN A 126 -10.72 8.94 -2.57
CA ASN A 126 -10.73 10.41 -2.45
C ASN A 126 -10.08 11.11 -3.65
N LYS A 127 -9.18 10.42 -4.34
CA LYS A 127 -8.53 10.89 -5.58
C LYS A 127 -9.21 10.37 -6.85
N GLU A 128 -10.39 9.76 -6.73
CA GLU A 128 -11.22 9.28 -7.84
C GLU A 128 -10.60 8.18 -8.72
N TYR A 129 -9.55 7.48 -8.22
CA TYR A 129 -9.02 6.29 -8.87
C TYR A 129 -9.93 5.07 -8.72
N ILE A 130 -10.80 5.07 -7.70
CA ILE A 130 -11.76 4.01 -7.40
C ILE A 130 -13.11 4.67 -7.11
N GLU A 131 -14.15 4.18 -7.77
CA GLU A 131 -15.53 4.59 -7.48
C GLU A 131 -15.96 4.13 -6.08
N ILE A 132 -16.66 5.00 -5.35
CA ILE A 132 -17.12 4.70 -3.97
C ILE A 132 -18.00 3.46 -3.89
N GLN A 133 -18.74 3.13 -4.97
CA GLN A 133 -19.56 1.93 -5.07
C GLN A 133 -18.74 0.65 -5.02
N LYS A 134 -17.48 0.70 -5.50
CA LYS A 134 -16.53 -0.42 -5.54
C LYS A 134 -15.67 -0.52 -4.29
N TYR A 135 -16.05 0.18 -3.20
CA TYR A 135 -15.28 0.19 -1.96
C TYR A 135 -15.19 -1.20 -1.32
N ALA A 136 -14.04 -1.83 -1.44
CA ALA A 136 -13.78 -3.20 -1.01
C ALA A 136 -13.93 -3.43 0.51
N PHE A 137 -13.67 -2.40 1.34
CA PHE A 137 -13.81 -2.48 2.80
C PHE A 137 -15.24 -2.24 3.31
N ARG A 138 -16.24 -2.05 2.42
CA ARG A 138 -17.64 -1.83 2.84
C ARG A 138 -18.17 -2.96 3.75
N LYS A 139 -17.89 -4.21 3.38
CA LYS A 139 -18.34 -5.42 4.11
C LYS A 139 -17.24 -6.05 4.95
N TYR A 140 -15.99 -5.61 4.80
CA TYR A 140 -14.86 -6.19 5.49
C TYR A 140 -14.67 -5.57 6.87
N LYS A 141 -14.66 -6.40 7.92
CA LYS A 141 -14.41 -5.99 9.30
C LYS A 141 -13.02 -6.43 9.74
N ILE A 142 -12.19 -5.47 10.14
CA ILE A 142 -10.85 -5.76 10.68
C ILE A 142 -11.00 -6.35 12.07
N LYS A 143 -10.50 -7.57 12.27
CA LYS A 143 -10.52 -8.27 13.55
C LYS A 143 -9.36 -7.80 14.42
N THR A 144 -9.62 -7.48 15.66
CA THR A 144 -8.60 -7.13 16.67
C THR A 144 -8.86 -7.92 17.96
N ILE A 145 -7.80 -8.28 18.65
CA ILE A 145 -7.86 -8.89 19.97
C ILE A 145 -7.40 -7.83 20.98
N GLU A 146 -8.19 -7.64 22.01
CA GLU A 146 -7.83 -6.75 23.11
C GLU A 146 -6.65 -7.35 23.88
N ASN A 147 -5.55 -6.62 23.97
CA ASN A 147 -4.42 -7.02 24.80
C ASN A 147 -4.69 -6.50 26.21
N LYS A 148 -4.82 -7.41 27.14
CA LYS A 148 -4.79 -7.08 28.57
C LYS A 148 -3.35 -6.65 28.89
N HIS A 149 -3.14 -5.37 29.10
CA HIS A 149 -1.88 -4.86 29.63
C HIS A 149 -1.86 -5.15 31.14
N THR A 150 -0.96 -6.03 31.56
CA THR A 150 -0.61 -6.17 32.97
C THR A 150 0.37 -5.04 33.29
N HIS A 151 0.04 -4.21 34.26
CA HIS A 151 0.94 -3.23 34.83
C HIS A 151 1.64 -3.86 36.03
N LEU A 152 2.88 -3.47 36.25
CA LEU A 152 3.59 -3.84 37.48
C LEU A 152 2.84 -3.21 38.66
N VAL A 153 2.57 -4.02 39.67
CA VAL A 153 2.09 -3.46 40.96
C VAL A 153 3.25 -2.80 41.69
N PRO A 154 2.99 -1.87 42.64
CA PRO A 154 4.04 -1.16 43.37
C PRO A 154 5.10 -2.08 43.97
N GLU A 155 4.71 -3.22 44.51
CA GLU A 155 5.60 -4.20 45.11
C GLU A 155 6.50 -4.92 44.09
N GLU A 156 6.03 -5.08 42.85
CA GLU A 156 6.84 -5.65 41.74
C GLU A 156 7.82 -4.61 41.22
N LEU A 157 7.43 -3.33 41.20
CA LEU A 157 8.30 -2.22 40.83
C LEU A 157 9.42 -2.07 41.85
N GLU A 158 9.13 -2.09 43.15
CA GLU A 158 10.11 -2.04 44.22
C GLU A 158 11.10 -3.20 44.14
N ARG A 159 10.64 -4.42 43.86
CA ARG A 159 11.51 -5.59 43.60
C ARG A 159 12.43 -5.37 42.44
N LEU A 160 11.92 -4.78 41.36
CA LEU A 160 12.68 -4.51 40.14
C LEU A 160 13.74 -3.43 40.38
N GLU A 161 13.42 -2.39 41.14
CA GLU A 161 14.37 -1.32 41.52
C GLU A 161 15.49 -1.83 42.46
N ASN A 162 15.17 -2.76 43.33
CA ASN A 162 16.14 -3.37 44.24
C ASN A 162 16.91 -4.56 43.64
N LEU A 163 16.73 -4.84 42.35
CA LEU A 163 17.34 -5.98 41.69
C LEU A 163 18.82 -5.68 41.40
N ILE A 164 19.73 -6.40 42.06
CA ILE A 164 21.15 -6.31 41.79
C ILE A 164 21.46 -7.00 40.47
N LEU A 165 21.67 -6.20 39.43
CA LEU A 165 22.01 -6.69 38.08
C LEU A 165 23.49 -7.06 38.06
N SER A 166 23.79 -8.30 37.62
CA SER A 166 25.18 -8.77 37.40
C SER A 166 25.36 -9.05 35.90
N GLY A 167 26.60 -8.85 35.42
CA GLY A 167 26.98 -9.17 34.04
C GLY A 167 26.80 -8.03 33.06
N ARG A 168 26.43 -8.35 31.83
CA ARG A 168 26.46 -7.42 30.66
C ARG A 168 25.52 -6.21 30.78
N TYR A 169 24.60 -6.21 31.77
CA TYR A 169 23.55 -5.18 31.99
C TYR A 169 23.86 -4.20 33.12
N VAL A 170 25.08 -4.21 33.69
CA VAL A 170 25.49 -3.33 34.79
C VAL A 170 25.89 -1.91 34.30
N LYS A 171 25.76 -1.61 33.00
CA LYS A 171 26.03 -0.27 32.46
C LYS A 171 24.77 0.34 31.91
N LEU A 172 24.06 1.05 32.75
CA LEU A 172 23.20 2.18 32.39
C LEU A 172 23.62 3.36 33.25
#